data_acb63248f6376371a9eb4c22c2304868
#
_entry.id   acb63248f6376371a9eb4c22c2304868
#
_cell.length_a   1.000
_cell.length_b   1.000
_cell.length_c   1.000
_cell.angle_alpha   90.00
_cell.angle_beta   90.00
_cell.angle_gamma   90.00
#
_symmetry.space_group_name_H-M   'P 1'
#
loop_
_entity.id
_entity.type
_entity.pdbx_description
1 polymer ?
#
loop_
_entity_poly.entity_id
_entity_poly.type
_entity_poly.pdbx_seq_one_letter_code
_entity_poly.pdbx_strand_id
1 'polypeptide(L)'
;MTINDVYETSLYLSEKLNDSTGFIDSEYKKQHKKKAEFLIKQAIRKFAKLENIKIIDPDFYLEEDNIPLDNYILKNIIPCYVGAMLCAFDRENDKYNLLISEYQNMVETYKHDEETIDVDSLLEGMC
;
A
#
# COMPACT_ATOMS: atom_id res chain seq x y z
N MET A 1 9.56 -4.77 -5.32
CA MET A 1 8.24 -5.43 -5.26
C MET A 1 7.44 -5.10 -6.50
N THR A 2 6.65 -6.04 -6.94
CA THR A 2 5.75 -5.91 -8.08
C THR A 2 4.33 -5.58 -7.63
N ILE A 3 3.46 -5.22 -8.58
CA ILE A 3 2.02 -5.01 -8.27
C ILE A 3 1.41 -6.29 -7.68
N ASN A 4 1.78 -7.46 -8.23
CA ASN A 4 1.27 -8.72 -7.69
C ASN A 4 1.72 -8.97 -6.24
N ASP A 5 2.96 -8.65 -5.91
CA ASP A 5 3.46 -8.76 -4.54
C ASP A 5 2.68 -7.88 -3.56
N VAL A 6 2.41 -6.63 -3.96
CA VAL A 6 1.61 -5.71 -3.15
C VAL A 6 0.19 -6.25 -2.98
N TYR A 7 -0.39 -6.77 -4.03
CA TYR A 7 -1.74 -7.36 -3.98
C TYR A 7 -1.79 -8.56 -3.03
N GLU A 8 -0.85 -9.50 -3.16
CA GLU A 8 -0.80 -10.66 -2.27
C GLU A 8 -0.63 -10.25 -0.80
N THR A 9 0.23 -9.28 -0.53
CA THR A 9 0.38 -8.75 0.83
C THR A 9 -0.93 -8.18 1.36
N SER A 10 -1.67 -7.44 0.52
CA SER A 10 -2.97 -6.88 0.91
C SER A 10 -4.01 -7.97 1.22
N LEU A 11 -3.96 -9.10 0.50
CA LEU A 11 -4.85 -10.22 0.75
C LEU A 11 -4.56 -10.91 2.08
N TYR A 12 -3.28 -11.03 2.46
CA TYR A 12 -2.91 -11.54 3.78
C TYR A 12 -3.35 -10.59 4.89
N LEU A 13 -3.13 -9.30 4.74
CA LEU A 13 -3.51 -8.30 5.75
C LEU A 13 -5.04 -8.23 5.95
N SER A 14 -5.80 -8.39 4.88
CA SER A 14 -7.26 -8.38 4.93
C SER A 14 -7.87 -9.75 5.24
N GLU A 15 -7.02 -10.76 5.47
CA GLU A 15 -7.43 -12.12 5.80
C GLU A 15 -8.31 -12.78 4.72
N LYS A 16 -8.04 -12.49 3.46
CA LYS A 16 -8.73 -13.14 2.33
C LYS A 16 -8.09 -14.50 2.04
N LEU A 17 -8.20 -15.38 3.02
CA LEU A 17 -7.52 -16.67 3.04
C LEU A 17 -8.53 -17.81 2.99
N ASN A 18 -8.09 -18.95 2.45
CA ASN A 18 -8.88 -20.16 2.47
C ASN A 18 -8.81 -20.79 3.87
N ASP A 19 -9.96 -21.03 4.48
CA ASP A 19 -10.06 -21.55 5.86
C ASP A 19 -9.41 -22.92 6.02
N SER A 20 -9.40 -23.73 4.95
CA SER A 20 -8.83 -25.09 5.01
C SER A 20 -7.30 -25.11 4.94
N THR A 21 -6.69 -24.16 4.20
CA THR A 21 -5.24 -24.18 3.93
C THR A 21 -4.48 -23.05 4.60
N GLY A 22 -5.14 -21.97 4.99
CA GLY A 22 -4.49 -20.76 5.49
C GLY A 22 -3.78 -19.94 4.43
N PHE A 23 -3.83 -20.36 3.17
CA PHE A 23 -3.25 -19.60 2.05
C PHE A 23 -4.29 -18.67 1.41
N ILE A 24 -3.83 -17.76 0.57
CA ILE A 24 -4.70 -16.82 -0.15
C ILE A 24 -5.80 -17.59 -0.90
N ASP A 25 -7.05 -17.12 -0.75
CA ASP A 25 -8.17 -17.65 -1.51
C ASP A 25 -8.00 -17.27 -2.99
N SER A 26 -7.77 -18.27 -3.83
CA SER A 26 -7.47 -18.06 -5.25
C SER A 26 -8.66 -17.50 -6.03
N GLU A 27 -9.87 -17.86 -5.66
CA GLU A 27 -11.07 -17.31 -6.31
C GLU A 27 -11.27 -15.85 -5.98
N TYR A 28 -11.14 -15.50 -4.70
CA TYR A 28 -11.22 -14.11 -4.26
C TYR A 28 -10.16 -13.26 -4.97
N LYS A 29 -8.92 -13.74 -5.02
CA LYS A 29 -7.82 -13.06 -5.70
C LYS A 29 -8.16 -12.80 -7.17
N LYS A 30 -8.70 -13.79 -7.86
CA LYS A 30 -9.07 -13.69 -9.27
C LYS A 30 -10.21 -12.70 -9.49
N GLN A 31 -11.23 -12.74 -8.64
CA GLN A 31 -12.42 -11.88 -8.77
C GLN A 31 -12.12 -10.41 -8.53
N HIS A 32 -11.22 -10.11 -7.61
CA HIS A 32 -10.94 -8.73 -7.16
C HIS A 32 -9.66 -8.14 -7.75
N LYS A 33 -9.02 -8.86 -8.67
CA LYS A 33 -7.73 -8.46 -9.26
C LYS A 33 -7.77 -7.07 -9.90
N LYS A 34 -8.76 -6.80 -10.72
CA LYS A 34 -8.85 -5.51 -11.42
C LYS A 34 -9.05 -4.33 -10.48
N LYS A 35 -9.91 -4.50 -9.48
CA LYS A 35 -10.14 -3.47 -8.46
C LYS A 35 -8.87 -3.20 -7.67
N ALA A 36 -8.18 -4.26 -7.25
CA ALA A 36 -6.96 -4.14 -6.48
C ALA A 36 -5.85 -3.46 -7.29
N GLU A 37 -5.67 -3.85 -8.54
CA GLU A 37 -4.68 -3.22 -9.42
C GLU A 37 -4.95 -1.73 -9.61
N PHE A 38 -6.21 -1.34 -9.78
CA PHE A 38 -6.59 0.05 -9.88
C PHE A 38 -6.22 0.83 -8.62
N LEU A 39 -6.53 0.28 -7.44
CA LEU A 39 -6.21 0.90 -6.17
C LEU A 39 -4.69 1.01 -5.95
N ILE A 40 -3.96 -0.04 -6.30
CA ILE A 40 -2.49 -0.05 -6.18
C ILE A 40 -1.89 1.02 -7.10
N LYS A 41 -2.32 1.10 -8.34
CA LYS A 41 -1.80 2.09 -9.29
C LYS A 41 -2.08 3.52 -8.85
N GLN A 42 -3.27 3.78 -8.31
CA GLN A 42 -3.58 5.10 -7.74
C GLN A 42 -2.68 5.42 -6.55
N ALA A 43 -2.45 4.46 -5.67
CA ALA A 43 -1.57 4.64 -4.53
C ALA A 43 -0.12 4.91 -4.97
N ILE A 44 0.36 4.20 -5.99
CA ILE A 44 1.69 4.44 -6.56
C ILE A 44 1.82 5.88 -7.04
N ARG A 45 0.84 6.40 -7.77
CA ARG A 45 0.85 7.80 -8.24
C ARG A 45 0.92 8.77 -7.07
N LYS A 46 0.11 8.55 -6.05
CA LYS A 46 0.06 9.40 -4.86
C LYS A 46 1.40 9.45 -4.14
N PHE A 47 1.98 8.30 -3.85
CA PHE A 47 3.23 8.23 -3.09
C PHE A 47 4.44 8.66 -3.92
N ALA A 48 4.45 8.41 -5.22
CA ALA A 48 5.49 8.94 -6.10
C ALA A 48 5.50 10.46 -6.09
N LYS A 49 4.31 11.08 -6.11
CA LYS A 49 4.19 12.53 -6.02
C LYS A 49 4.65 13.06 -4.67
N LEU A 50 4.29 12.39 -3.57
CA LEU A 50 4.73 12.78 -2.23
C LEU A 50 6.24 12.69 -2.06
N GLU A 51 6.87 11.68 -2.64
CA GLU A 51 8.33 11.52 -2.60
C GLU A 51 9.06 12.30 -3.69
N ASN A 52 8.33 13.01 -4.54
CA ASN A 52 8.88 13.76 -5.67
C ASN A 52 9.72 12.88 -6.60
N ILE A 53 9.26 11.67 -6.84
CA ILE A 53 9.89 10.71 -7.74
C ILE A 53 9.18 10.72 -9.09
N LYS A 54 9.95 10.83 -10.17
CA LYS A 54 9.41 10.68 -11.52
C LYS A 54 9.30 9.21 -11.85
N ILE A 55 8.09 8.78 -12.16
CA ILE A 55 7.82 7.40 -12.55
C ILE A 55 7.10 7.37 -13.90
N ILE A 56 7.18 6.23 -14.58
CA ILE A 56 6.32 5.94 -15.72
C ILE A 56 4.88 5.84 -15.21
N ASP A 57 3.91 6.28 -16.02
CA ASP A 57 2.50 6.15 -15.64
C ASP A 57 2.21 4.70 -15.22
N PRO A 58 1.69 4.47 -14.00
CA PRO A 58 1.43 3.12 -13.52
C PRO A 58 0.50 2.29 -14.40
N ASP A 59 -0.30 2.91 -15.26
CA ASP A 59 -1.13 2.16 -16.21
C ASP A 59 -0.30 1.33 -17.20
N PHE A 60 0.98 1.68 -17.40
CA PHE A 60 1.89 0.93 -18.26
C PHE A 60 2.67 -0.14 -17.52
N TYR A 61 2.55 -0.26 -16.19
CA TYR A 61 3.20 -1.33 -15.46
C TYR A 61 2.49 -2.67 -15.69
N LEU A 62 3.30 -3.67 -15.96
CA LEU A 62 2.86 -5.07 -15.97
C LEU A 62 2.91 -5.62 -14.55
N GLU A 63 2.26 -6.76 -14.31
CA GLU A 63 2.21 -7.39 -12.98
C GLU A 63 3.59 -7.71 -12.41
N GLU A 64 4.56 -7.96 -13.27
CA GLU A 64 5.91 -8.39 -12.90
C GLU A 64 6.92 -7.23 -12.84
N ASP A 65 6.51 -6.02 -13.18
CA ASP A 65 7.40 -4.87 -13.16
C ASP A 65 7.67 -4.42 -11.72
N ASN A 66 8.92 -4.11 -11.43
CA ASN A 66 9.29 -3.56 -10.14
C ASN A 66 8.82 -2.11 -10.02
N ILE A 67 8.26 -1.79 -8.87
CA ILE A 67 7.75 -0.45 -8.57
C ILE A 67 8.88 0.35 -7.92
N PRO A 68 9.25 1.53 -8.46
CA PRO A 68 10.38 2.33 -7.94
C PRO A 68 9.99 3.21 -6.75
N LEU A 69 9.42 2.64 -5.72
CA LEU A 69 9.07 3.31 -4.48
C LEU A 69 9.79 2.67 -3.31
N ASP A 70 9.86 3.38 -2.18
CA ASP A 70 10.44 2.90 -0.96
C ASP A 70 9.80 1.57 -0.53
N ASN A 71 10.64 0.64 -0.06
CA ASN A 71 10.16 -0.67 0.37
C ASN A 71 9.15 -0.61 1.51
N TYR A 72 9.29 0.35 2.43
CA TYR A 72 8.34 0.50 3.52
C TYR A 72 6.94 0.83 2.98
N ILE A 73 6.86 1.72 2.00
CA ILE A 73 5.60 2.08 1.34
C ILE A 73 4.98 0.85 0.66
N LEU A 74 5.79 0.11 -0.10
CA LEU A 74 5.31 -1.03 -0.88
C LEU A 74 4.92 -2.23 -0.02
N LYS A 75 5.62 -2.45 1.09
CA LYS A 75 5.40 -3.62 1.96
C LYS A 75 4.35 -3.38 3.03
N ASN A 76 4.16 -2.14 3.47
CA ASN A 76 3.32 -1.83 4.61
C ASN A 76 2.19 -0.86 4.31
N ILE A 77 2.49 0.31 3.75
CA ILE A 77 1.51 1.38 3.59
C ILE A 77 0.48 1.04 2.52
N ILE A 78 0.93 0.79 1.29
CA ILE A 78 0.02 0.51 0.18
C ILE A 78 -0.80 -0.76 0.41
N PRO A 79 -0.19 -1.90 0.83
CA PRO A 79 -0.98 -3.11 1.10
C PRO A 79 -2.04 -2.92 2.19
N CYS A 80 -1.75 -2.14 3.21
CA CYS A 80 -2.72 -1.84 4.27
C CYS A 80 -3.91 -1.06 3.73
N TYR A 81 -3.66 -0.05 2.90
CA TYR A 81 -4.72 0.71 2.23
C TYR A 81 -5.58 -0.18 1.33
N VAL A 82 -4.94 -0.97 0.47
CA VAL A 82 -5.65 -1.87 -0.46
C VAL A 82 -6.47 -2.90 0.32
N GLY A 83 -5.88 -3.50 1.36
CA GLY A 83 -6.60 -4.44 2.23
C GLY A 83 -7.80 -3.79 2.90
N ALA A 84 -7.67 -2.56 3.38
CA ALA A 84 -8.80 -1.81 3.96
C ALA A 84 -9.92 -1.61 2.94
N MET A 85 -9.58 -1.23 1.70
CA MET A 85 -10.59 -1.02 0.67
C MET A 85 -11.29 -2.32 0.27
N LEU A 86 -10.56 -3.44 0.21
CA LEU A 86 -11.17 -4.73 -0.04
C LEU A 86 -12.16 -5.11 1.07
N CYS A 87 -11.81 -4.87 2.32
CA CYS A 87 -12.72 -5.08 3.44
C CYS A 87 -13.96 -4.18 3.35
N ALA A 88 -13.80 -2.94 2.93
CA ALA A 88 -14.92 -2.02 2.74
C ALA A 88 -15.88 -2.53 1.64
N PHE A 89 -15.36 -3.03 0.53
CA PHE A 89 -16.18 -3.60 -0.54
C PHE A 89 -16.96 -4.83 -0.06
N ASP A 90 -16.37 -5.61 0.82
CA ASP A 90 -16.98 -6.82 1.37
C ASP A 90 -17.83 -6.53 2.61
N ARG A 91 -17.99 -5.28 3.00
CA ARG A 91 -18.75 -4.83 4.18
C ARG A 91 -18.22 -5.40 5.49
N GLU A 92 -16.93 -5.64 5.57
CA GLU A 92 -16.25 -6.08 6.78
C GLU A 92 -15.77 -4.84 7.57
N ASN A 93 -16.71 -4.15 8.22
CA ASN A 93 -16.48 -2.83 8.82
C ASN A 93 -15.41 -2.83 9.92
N ASP A 94 -15.38 -3.86 10.75
CA ASP A 94 -14.40 -3.93 11.85
C ASP A 94 -12.97 -4.05 11.32
N LYS A 95 -12.77 -4.91 10.32
CA LYS A 95 -11.45 -5.05 9.67
C LYS A 95 -11.07 -3.78 8.91
N TYR A 96 -12.02 -3.17 8.22
CA TYR A 96 -11.80 -1.90 7.54
C TYR A 96 -11.32 -0.84 8.52
N ASN A 97 -12.02 -0.67 9.63
CA ASN A 97 -11.68 0.34 10.63
C ASN A 97 -10.26 0.12 11.19
N LEU A 98 -9.91 -1.13 11.47
CA LEU A 98 -8.59 -1.47 11.97
C LEU A 98 -7.51 -1.14 10.93
N LEU A 99 -7.67 -1.61 9.71
CA LEU A 99 -6.67 -1.42 8.64
C LEU A 99 -6.54 0.05 8.23
N ILE A 100 -7.64 0.78 8.14
CA ILE A 100 -7.58 2.20 7.76
C ILE A 100 -6.91 3.04 8.85
N SER A 101 -7.11 2.70 10.14
CA SER A 101 -6.42 3.34 11.24
C SER A 101 -4.91 3.08 11.19
N GLU A 102 -4.52 1.84 10.94
CA GLU A 102 -3.11 1.49 10.76
C GLU A 102 -2.48 2.22 9.58
N TYR A 103 -3.20 2.30 8.46
CA TYR A 103 -2.76 3.05 7.28
C TYR A 103 -2.51 4.51 7.61
N GLN A 104 -3.46 5.17 8.27
CA GLN A 104 -3.35 6.58 8.64
C GLN A 104 -2.17 6.82 9.57
N ASN A 105 -1.97 5.95 10.56
CA ASN A 105 -0.84 6.04 11.48
C ASN A 105 0.50 5.86 10.75
N MET A 106 0.58 4.91 9.83
CA MET A 106 1.80 4.69 9.06
C MET A 106 2.14 5.88 8.16
N VAL A 107 1.13 6.47 7.51
CA VAL A 107 1.33 7.66 6.67
C VAL A 107 1.79 8.84 7.50
N GLU A 108 1.17 9.10 8.65
CA GLU A 108 1.56 10.18 9.54
C GLU A 108 2.99 9.99 10.07
N THR A 109 3.30 8.79 10.52
CA THR A 109 4.65 8.47 11.02
C THR A 109 5.69 8.67 9.92
N TYR A 110 5.40 8.19 8.73
CA TYR A 110 6.30 8.33 7.59
C TYR A 110 6.55 9.80 7.24
N LYS A 111 5.50 10.62 7.18
CA LYS A 111 5.61 12.05 6.91
C LYS A 111 6.33 12.78 8.03
N HIS A 112 6.04 12.43 9.28
CA HIS A 112 6.65 13.06 10.45
C HIS A 112 8.14 12.78 10.50
N ASP A 113 8.56 11.56 10.20
CA ASP A 113 9.96 11.19 10.15
C ASP A 113 10.70 12.00 9.08
N GLU A 114 10.11 12.20 7.91
CA GLU A 114 10.68 13.06 6.86
C GLU A 114 10.78 14.52 7.30
N GLU A 115 9.71 15.06 7.90
CA GLU A 115 9.69 16.42 8.42
C GLU A 115 10.72 16.61 9.53
N THR A 116 10.87 15.65 10.42
CA THR A 116 11.87 15.69 11.49
C THR A 116 13.28 15.69 10.92
N ILE A 117 13.57 14.89 9.91
CA ILE A 117 14.86 14.87 9.23
C ILE A 117 15.14 16.24 8.59
N ASP A 118 14.16 16.84 7.93
CA ASP A 118 14.30 18.15 7.31
C ASP A 118 14.55 19.25 8.36
N VAL A 119 13.84 19.21 9.47
CA VAL A 119 14.02 20.16 10.59
C VAL A 119 15.41 20.00 11.20
N ASP A 120 15.87 18.78 11.43
CA ASP A 120 17.21 18.51 11.95
C ASP A 120 18.29 19.02 11.01
N SER A 121 18.12 18.83 9.70
CA SER A 121 19.00 19.35 8.68
C SER A 121 19.07 20.88 8.69
N LEU A 122 17.91 21.54 8.85
CA LEU A 122 17.82 22.99 8.97
C LEU A 122 18.51 23.48 10.25
N LEU A 123 18.31 22.81 11.37
CA LEU A 123 18.95 23.16 12.64
C LEU A 123 20.47 22.98 12.57
N GLU A 124 20.94 21.93 11.97
CA GLU A 124 22.37 21.71 11.72
C GLU A 124 22.96 22.79 10.84
N GLY A 125 22.22 23.24 9.83
CA GLY A 125 22.64 24.34 8.96
C GLY A 125 22.65 25.70 9.64
N MET A 126 21.93 25.85 10.72
CA MET A 126 21.85 27.10 11.51
C MET A 126 22.88 27.17 12.63
N CYS A 127 23.47 26.06 12.96
CA CYS A 127 24.52 25.98 13.97
C CYS A 127 25.90 26.07 13.32
#